data_b78ddf38ea4f39c4273f8dbab8589094
#
_entry.id   b78ddf38ea4f39c4273f8dbab8589094
#
_cell.length_a   1.000
_cell.length_b   1.000
_cell.length_c   1.000
_cell.angle_alpha   90.00
_cell.angle_beta   90.00
_cell.angle_gamma   90.00
#
_symmetry.space_group_name_H-M   'P 1'
#
loop_
_entity.id
_entity.type
_entity.pdbx_description
1 polymer ?
#
loop_
_entity_poly.entity_id
_entity_poly.type
_entity_poly.pdbx_seq_one_letter_code
_entity_poly.pdbx_strand_id
1 'polypeptide(L)'
;LAGIIAFAFVALLMIVRYRLPGTIAVISLFGQVVATLAFVSGYFTVFNGSTLTLPGIAGIILGIGMGVDANVITAERIKEELGNGKTLDGAIASGFKMGLTPIIDGNVTIVIVAALLMGAFGPTDGFWGKVFNPIFFMFGPSTAGSIYSFGFTLLTSVLLNFVFGVFATRIMIRGASRCKVFRNPVLYGGSK
;
A
#
# COMPACT_ATOMS: atom_id res chain seq x y z
N LEU A 1 -14.32 14.98 3.37
CA LEU A 1 -15.56 14.20 3.53
C LEU A 1 -15.56 12.98 2.61
N ALA A 2 -15.39 13.14 1.28
CA ALA A 2 -15.40 12.04 0.31
C ALA A 2 -14.39 10.92 0.64
N GLY A 3 -13.15 11.27 0.99
CA GLY A 3 -12.12 10.30 1.35
C GLY A 3 -12.45 9.49 2.61
N ILE A 4 -13.07 10.10 3.61
CA ILE A 4 -13.50 9.41 4.83
C ILE A 4 -14.63 8.43 4.52
N ILE A 5 -15.60 8.85 3.70
CA ILE A 5 -16.70 7.99 3.28
C ILE A 5 -16.19 6.80 2.46
N ALA A 6 -15.29 7.04 1.51
CA ALA A 6 -14.67 5.99 0.71
C ALA A 6 -13.87 5.01 1.59
N PHE A 7 -13.07 5.52 2.54
CA PHE A 7 -12.33 4.67 3.47
C PHE A 7 -13.27 3.82 4.35
N ALA A 8 -14.34 4.42 4.88
CA ALA A 8 -15.31 3.70 5.71
C ALA A 8 -16.02 2.60 4.91
N PHE A 9 -16.38 2.87 3.65
CA PHE A 9 -17.00 1.88 2.76
C PHE A 9 -16.06 0.71 2.48
N VAL A 10 -14.81 1.00 2.14
CA VAL A 10 -13.77 -0.02 1.91
C VAL A 10 -13.51 -0.84 3.17
N ALA A 11 -13.40 -0.18 4.33
CA ALA A 11 -13.20 -0.85 5.61
C ALA A 11 -14.35 -1.80 5.94
N LEU A 12 -15.59 -1.36 5.76
CA LEU A 12 -16.78 -2.19 5.96
C LEU A 12 -16.76 -3.41 5.04
N LEU A 13 -16.47 -3.20 3.75
CA LEU A 13 -16.40 -4.26 2.74
C LEU A 13 -15.34 -5.30 3.10
N MET A 14 -14.14 -4.85 3.51
CA MET A 14 -13.04 -5.70 3.95
C MET A 14 -13.42 -6.55 5.17
N ILE A 15 -14.05 -5.95 6.17
CA ILE A 15 -14.45 -6.65 7.40
C ILE A 15 -15.53 -7.70 7.08
N VAL A 16 -16.55 -7.34 6.31
CA VAL A 16 -17.65 -8.26 5.96
C VAL A 16 -17.15 -9.42 5.11
N ARG A 17 -16.29 -9.15 4.13
CA ARG A 17 -15.83 -10.15 3.15
C ARG A 17 -14.75 -11.08 3.71
N TYR A 18 -13.80 -10.54 4.50
CA TYR A 18 -12.61 -11.26 4.97
C TYR A 18 -12.57 -11.49 6.48
N ARG A 19 -13.58 -11.05 7.22
CA ARG A 19 -13.70 -11.26 8.67
C ARG A 19 -12.41 -10.82 9.39
N LEU A 20 -11.70 -11.76 10.05
CA LEU A 20 -10.51 -11.46 10.85
C LEU A 20 -9.32 -10.94 10.03
N PRO A 21 -8.91 -11.51 8.90
CA PRO A 21 -7.93 -10.88 8.03
C PRO A 21 -8.35 -9.49 7.57
N GLY A 22 -9.65 -9.27 7.32
CA GLY A 22 -10.20 -7.96 6.95
C GLY A 22 -10.06 -6.91 8.04
N THR A 23 -10.34 -7.25 9.31
CA THR A 23 -10.16 -6.30 10.42
C THR A 23 -8.70 -5.92 10.62
N ILE A 24 -7.79 -6.88 10.53
CA ILE A 24 -6.34 -6.62 10.60
C ILE A 24 -5.89 -5.74 9.44
N ALA A 25 -6.38 -6.02 8.23
CA ALA A 25 -6.08 -5.22 7.04
C ALA A 25 -6.54 -3.76 7.18
N VAL A 26 -7.72 -3.51 7.75
CA VAL A 26 -8.22 -2.16 8.00
C VAL A 26 -7.34 -1.41 9.00
N ILE A 27 -6.89 -2.06 10.08
CA ILE A 27 -5.97 -1.44 11.04
C ILE A 27 -4.64 -1.10 10.37
N SER A 28 -4.11 -2.01 9.57
CA SER A 28 -2.88 -1.80 8.82
C SER A 28 -3.01 -0.67 7.79
N LEU A 29 -4.13 -0.63 7.06
CA LEU A 29 -4.44 0.42 6.10
C LEU A 29 -4.58 1.79 6.78
N PHE A 30 -5.21 1.86 7.94
CA PHE A 30 -5.29 3.09 8.73
C PHE A 30 -3.89 3.59 9.11
N GLY A 31 -3.02 2.69 9.58
CA GLY A 31 -1.61 3.02 9.86
C GLY A 31 -0.87 3.53 8.63
N GLN A 32 -1.08 2.92 7.47
CA GLN A 32 -0.51 3.35 6.18
C GLN A 32 -0.97 4.78 5.82
N VAL A 33 -2.26 5.08 5.94
CA VAL A 33 -2.82 6.40 5.62
C VAL A 33 -2.23 7.47 6.53
N VAL A 34 -2.20 7.23 7.83
CA VAL A 34 -1.60 8.15 8.81
C VAL A 34 -0.13 8.39 8.53
N ALA A 35 0.63 7.33 8.26
CA ALA A 35 2.04 7.43 7.92
C ALA A 35 2.25 8.20 6.60
N THR A 36 1.45 7.94 5.57
CA THR A 36 1.53 8.68 4.30
C THR A 36 1.27 10.16 4.49
N LEU A 37 0.25 10.52 5.25
CA LEU A 37 -0.05 11.92 5.58
C LEU A 37 1.09 12.57 6.38
N ALA A 38 1.68 11.86 7.34
CA ALA A 38 2.82 12.35 8.11
C ALA A 38 4.06 12.59 7.23
N PHE A 39 4.34 11.71 6.26
CA PHE A 39 5.43 11.91 5.30
C PHE A 39 5.19 13.09 4.37
N VAL A 40 3.98 13.20 3.82
CA VAL A 40 3.63 14.26 2.85
C VAL A 40 3.52 15.62 3.53
N SER A 41 3.09 15.68 4.82
CA SER A 41 3.04 16.93 5.59
C SER A 41 4.43 17.48 5.98
N GLY A 42 5.53 16.75 5.69
CA GLY A 42 6.88 17.15 6.02
C GLY A 42 7.22 16.98 7.52
N TYR A 43 6.46 16.19 8.26
CA TYR A 43 6.75 15.88 9.67
C TYR A 43 8.14 15.24 9.83
N PHE A 44 8.55 14.44 8.87
CA PHE A 44 9.92 13.94 8.79
C PHE A 44 10.76 14.92 7.98
N THR A 45 11.62 15.68 8.62
CA THR A 45 12.50 16.72 8.04
C THR A 45 13.46 16.21 6.95
N VAL A 46 13.48 14.92 6.68
CA VAL A 46 14.36 14.27 5.69
C VAL A 46 13.98 14.65 4.25
N PHE A 47 12.73 15.01 4.01
CA PHE A 47 12.24 15.40 2.69
C PHE A 47 11.72 16.84 2.77
N ASN A 48 12.43 17.79 2.20
CA ASN A 48 11.98 19.19 2.07
C ASN A 48 10.59 19.20 1.44
N GLY A 49 9.63 19.75 2.17
CA GLY A 49 8.20 19.59 1.99
C GLY A 49 7.71 19.70 0.54
N SER A 50 7.16 18.63 0.07
CA SER A 50 6.30 18.67 -1.09
C SER A 50 4.99 19.34 -0.67
N THR A 51 4.62 20.43 -1.34
CA THR A 51 3.32 21.05 -1.11
C THR A 51 2.20 20.08 -1.48
N LEU A 52 1.21 19.93 -0.60
CA LEU A 52 0.06 19.09 -0.88
C LEU A 52 -0.76 19.70 -2.02
N THR A 53 -0.61 19.13 -3.21
CA THR A 53 -1.32 19.57 -4.42
C THR A 53 -2.52 18.66 -4.70
N LEU A 54 -3.46 19.10 -5.54
CA LEU A 54 -4.58 18.26 -5.99
C LEU A 54 -4.14 16.90 -6.55
N PRO A 55 -3.16 16.82 -7.46
CA PRO A 55 -2.59 15.54 -7.89
C PRO A 55 -1.92 14.76 -6.75
N GLY A 56 -1.28 15.44 -5.80
CA GLY A 56 -0.73 14.80 -4.62
C GLY A 56 -1.80 14.08 -3.78
N ILE A 57 -2.97 14.69 -3.59
CA ILE A 57 -4.11 14.05 -2.93
C ILE A 57 -4.58 12.82 -3.72
N ALA A 58 -4.65 12.92 -5.06
CA ALA A 58 -4.99 11.78 -5.91
C ALA A 58 -3.98 10.62 -5.74
N GLY A 59 -2.68 10.93 -5.60
CA GLY A 59 -1.64 9.95 -5.31
C GLY A 59 -1.85 9.23 -3.97
N ILE A 60 -2.27 9.95 -2.94
CA ILE A 60 -2.62 9.35 -1.63
C ILE A 60 -3.81 8.39 -1.77
N ILE A 61 -4.87 8.82 -2.46
CA ILE A 61 -6.07 7.98 -2.66
C ILE A 61 -5.73 6.71 -3.44
N LEU A 62 -4.92 6.83 -4.49
CA LEU A 62 -4.44 5.69 -5.26
C LEU A 62 -3.58 4.75 -4.39
N GLY A 63 -2.71 5.32 -3.54
CA GLY A 63 -1.90 4.55 -2.59
C GLY A 63 -2.73 3.77 -1.58
N ILE A 64 -3.85 4.32 -1.11
CA ILE A 64 -4.82 3.60 -0.27
C ILE A 64 -5.41 2.41 -1.03
N GLY A 65 -5.83 2.60 -2.28
CA GLY A 65 -6.34 1.52 -3.13
C GLY A 65 -5.36 0.36 -3.25
N MET A 66 -4.09 0.65 -3.53
CA MET A 66 -3.03 -0.36 -3.60
C MET A 66 -2.80 -1.10 -2.28
N GLY A 67 -2.93 -0.40 -1.15
CA GLY A 67 -2.85 -1.01 0.18
C GLY A 67 -3.99 -2.00 0.43
N VAL A 68 -5.19 -1.68 -0.03
CA VAL A 68 -6.34 -2.60 0.00
C VAL A 68 -6.06 -3.83 -0.85
N ASP A 69 -5.61 -3.66 -2.10
CA ASP A 69 -5.36 -4.76 -3.03
C ASP A 69 -4.33 -5.76 -2.47
N ALA A 70 -3.24 -5.29 -1.89
CA ALA A 70 -2.23 -6.15 -1.27
C ALA A 70 -2.82 -7.02 -0.14
N ASN A 71 -3.68 -6.43 0.69
CA ASN A 71 -4.35 -7.13 1.78
C ASN A 71 -5.41 -8.12 1.27
N VAL A 72 -6.16 -7.75 0.22
CA VAL A 72 -7.16 -8.62 -0.44
C VAL A 72 -6.50 -9.85 -1.06
N ILE A 73 -5.44 -9.65 -1.84
CA ILE A 73 -4.69 -10.75 -2.46
C ILE A 73 -4.21 -11.73 -1.39
N THR A 74 -3.62 -11.23 -0.32
CA THR A 74 -3.13 -12.08 0.78
C THR A 74 -4.27 -12.83 1.46
N ALA A 75 -5.40 -12.17 1.75
CA ALA A 75 -6.55 -12.78 2.40
C ALA A 75 -7.21 -13.87 1.53
N GLU A 76 -7.35 -13.63 0.22
CA GLU A 76 -7.89 -14.64 -0.70
C GLU A 76 -6.95 -15.85 -0.83
N ARG A 77 -5.63 -15.64 -0.89
CA ARG A 77 -4.68 -16.76 -0.90
C ARG A 77 -4.72 -17.59 0.38
N ILE A 78 -4.86 -16.95 1.55
CA ILE A 78 -5.05 -17.69 2.81
C ILE A 78 -6.32 -18.53 2.76
N LYS A 79 -7.42 -17.95 2.26
CA LYS A 79 -8.72 -18.64 2.14
C LYS A 79 -8.66 -19.82 1.16
N GLU A 80 -8.01 -19.66 0.00
CA GLU A 80 -7.77 -20.75 -0.96
C GLU A 80 -7.00 -21.91 -0.34
N GLU A 81 -5.93 -21.61 0.38
CA GLU A 81 -5.09 -22.60 1.03
C GLU A 81 -5.82 -23.35 2.18
N LEU A 82 -6.70 -22.64 2.89
CA LEU A 82 -7.61 -23.31 3.86
C LEU A 82 -8.63 -24.21 3.17
N GLY A 83 -9.16 -23.79 2.01
CA GLY A 83 -10.06 -24.61 1.19
C GLY A 83 -9.39 -25.87 0.65
N ASN A 84 -8.08 -25.84 0.41
CA ASN A 84 -7.26 -26.98 0.01
C ASN A 84 -6.90 -27.93 1.19
N GLY A 85 -7.46 -27.70 2.38
CA GLY A 85 -7.28 -28.57 3.54
C GLY A 85 -5.99 -28.35 4.33
N LYS A 86 -5.25 -27.26 4.10
CA LYS A 86 -4.07 -26.93 4.90
C LYS A 86 -4.46 -26.50 6.31
N THR A 87 -3.55 -26.75 7.26
CA THR A 87 -3.68 -26.21 8.61
C THR A 87 -3.65 -24.68 8.59
N LEU A 88 -4.26 -24.02 9.58
CA LEU A 88 -4.32 -22.57 9.65
C LEU A 88 -2.93 -21.91 9.53
N ASP A 89 -1.94 -22.41 10.26
CA ASP A 89 -0.58 -21.87 10.22
C ASP A 89 0.09 -22.12 8.86
N GLY A 90 -0.17 -23.28 8.23
CA GLY A 90 0.29 -23.62 6.89
C GLY A 90 -0.35 -22.75 5.82
N ALA A 91 -1.66 -22.51 5.91
CA ALA A 91 -2.41 -21.66 5.00
C ALA A 91 -1.95 -20.19 5.09
N ILE A 92 -1.72 -19.67 6.29
CA ILE A 92 -1.17 -18.31 6.49
C ILE A 92 0.22 -18.22 5.88
N ALA A 93 1.12 -19.17 6.13
CA ALA A 93 2.47 -19.15 5.60
C ALA A 93 2.50 -19.22 4.06
N SER A 94 1.71 -20.13 3.46
CA SER A 94 1.57 -20.27 2.02
C SER A 94 0.92 -19.05 1.38
N GLY A 95 -0.18 -18.55 1.96
CA GLY A 95 -0.93 -17.41 1.43
C GLY A 95 -0.06 -16.15 1.33
N PHE A 96 0.75 -15.86 2.35
CA PHE A 96 1.71 -14.75 2.28
C PHE A 96 2.81 -14.99 1.24
N LYS A 97 3.31 -16.22 1.11
CA LYS A 97 4.35 -16.53 0.12
C LYS A 97 3.83 -16.39 -1.31
N MET A 98 2.63 -16.89 -1.58
CA MET A 98 2.02 -16.84 -2.92
C MET A 98 1.47 -15.46 -3.26
N GLY A 99 0.98 -14.71 -2.28
CA GLY A 99 0.49 -13.35 -2.46
C GLY A 99 1.60 -12.32 -2.67
N LEU A 100 2.83 -12.59 -2.21
CA LEU A 100 3.92 -11.63 -2.28
C LEU A 100 4.35 -11.31 -3.72
N THR A 101 4.43 -12.30 -4.60
CA THR A 101 4.87 -12.11 -5.99
C THR A 101 3.98 -11.11 -6.76
N PRO A 102 2.65 -11.30 -6.86
CA PRO A 102 1.82 -10.34 -7.58
C PRO A 102 1.79 -8.95 -6.91
N ILE A 103 1.96 -8.88 -5.59
CA ILE A 103 2.06 -7.59 -4.89
C ILE A 103 3.35 -6.85 -5.27
N ILE A 104 4.48 -7.55 -5.34
CA ILE A 104 5.75 -6.94 -5.75
C ILE A 104 5.66 -6.50 -7.22
N ASP A 105 5.20 -7.35 -8.12
CA ASP A 105 5.14 -7.08 -9.56
C ASP A 105 4.27 -5.84 -9.84
N GLY A 106 3.09 -5.75 -9.22
CA GLY A 106 2.21 -4.59 -9.36
C GLY A 106 2.84 -3.29 -8.80
N ASN A 107 3.46 -3.37 -7.63
CA ASN A 107 4.07 -2.21 -7.00
C ASN A 107 5.36 -1.74 -7.70
N VAL A 108 6.16 -2.64 -8.28
CA VAL A 108 7.36 -2.27 -9.06
C VAL A 108 6.97 -1.39 -10.25
N THR A 109 5.90 -1.70 -10.96
CA THR A 109 5.40 -0.87 -12.06
C THR A 109 5.10 0.56 -11.60
N ILE A 110 4.45 0.69 -10.44
CA ILE A 110 4.09 2.01 -9.89
C ILE A 110 5.32 2.78 -9.41
N VAL A 111 6.32 2.09 -8.82
CA VAL A 111 7.60 2.72 -8.46
C VAL A 111 8.29 3.29 -9.70
N ILE A 112 8.29 2.55 -10.81
CA ILE A 112 8.87 3.04 -12.09
C ILE A 112 8.10 4.29 -12.56
N VAL A 113 6.77 4.25 -12.57
CA VAL A 113 5.95 5.41 -12.98
C VAL A 113 6.20 6.61 -12.07
N ALA A 114 6.23 6.41 -10.76
CA ALA A 114 6.50 7.47 -9.79
C ALA A 114 7.90 8.08 -9.99
N ALA A 115 8.91 7.24 -10.22
CA ALA A 115 10.28 7.68 -10.49
C ALA A 115 10.36 8.49 -11.80
N LEU A 116 9.67 8.07 -12.85
CA LEU A 116 9.59 8.81 -14.12
C LEU A 116 8.91 10.16 -13.92
N LEU A 117 7.79 10.23 -13.21
CA LEU A 117 7.09 11.48 -12.93
C LEU A 117 7.95 12.44 -12.10
N MET A 118 8.65 11.93 -11.09
CA MET A 118 9.55 12.74 -10.28
C MET A 118 10.78 13.20 -11.07
N GLY A 119 11.31 12.36 -11.95
CA GLY A 119 12.47 12.69 -12.78
C GLY A 119 12.16 13.68 -13.90
N ALA A 120 11.00 13.52 -14.55
CA ALA A 120 10.59 14.36 -15.66
C ALA A 120 10.11 15.76 -15.21
N PHE A 121 9.46 15.86 -14.05
CA PHE A 121 8.78 17.08 -13.58
C PHE A 121 9.34 17.61 -12.25
N GLY A 122 10.42 17.03 -11.75
CA GLY A 122 11.07 17.44 -10.51
C GLY A 122 12.15 18.50 -10.70
N PRO A 123 12.67 19.02 -9.57
CA PRO A 123 13.80 19.95 -9.61
C PRO A 123 15.04 19.26 -10.19
N THR A 124 15.72 19.95 -11.12
CA THR A 124 16.92 19.44 -11.82
C THR A 124 18.08 19.13 -10.89
N ASP A 125 18.13 19.80 -9.74
CA ASP A 125 19.19 19.63 -8.73
C ASP A 125 19.00 18.39 -7.85
N GLY A 126 17.82 17.76 -7.87
CA GLY A 126 17.49 16.56 -7.12
C GLY A 126 18.13 15.30 -7.70
N PHE A 127 18.24 14.25 -6.88
CA PHE A 127 18.76 12.94 -7.31
C PHE A 127 18.02 12.42 -8.55
N TRP A 128 16.71 12.45 -8.55
CA TRP A 128 15.87 11.98 -9.67
C TRP A 128 16.03 12.86 -10.92
N GLY A 129 16.13 14.19 -10.74
CA GLY A 129 16.42 15.10 -11.84
C GLY A 129 17.74 14.77 -12.52
N LYS A 130 18.81 14.54 -11.77
CA LYS A 130 20.14 14.21 -12.33
C LYS A 130 20.14 12.87 -13.09
N VAL A 131 19.41 11.88 -12.62
CA VAL A 131 19.34 10.55 -13.27
C VAL A 131 18.53 10.61 -14.57
N PHE A 132 17.43 11.34 -14.58
CA PHE A 132 16.48 11.36 -15.71
C PHE A 132 16.64 12.58 -16.63
N ASN A 133 17.34 13.64 -16.20
CA ASN A 133 17.57 14.83 -17.02
C ASN A 133 18.12 14.53 -18.43
N PRO A 134 19.08 13.60 -18.63
CA PRO A 134 19.57 13.27 -19.96
C PRO A 134 18.48 12.72 -20.89
N ILE A 135 17.46 12.06 -20.34
CA ILE A 135 16.36 11.43 -21.09
C ILE A 135 15.26 12.46 -21.36
N PHE A 136 14.95 13.30 -20.39
CA PHE A 136 13.83 14.25 -20.45
C PHE A 136 14.24 15.69 -20.80
N PHE A 137 15.53 15.94 -21.10
CA PHE A 137 16.05 17.24 -21.53
C PHE A 137 15.25 17.86 -22.69
N MET A 138 14.69 17.04 -23.55
CA MET A 138 13.89 17.46 -24.68
C MET A 138 12.54 18.11 -24.28
N PHE A 139 12.03 17.87 -23.08
CA PHE A 139 10.75 18.43 -22.61
C PHE A 139 10.92 19.80 -21.93
N GLY A 140 12.14 20.29 -21.75
CA GLY A 140 12.45 21.55 -21.09
C GLY A 140 12.25 21.53 -19.57
N PRO A 141 12.63 22.61 -18.87
CA PRO A 141 12.42 22.72 -17.43
C PRO A 141 10.91 22.82 -17.15
N SER A 142 10.33 21.72 -16.69
CA SER A 142 8.91 21.67 -16.38
C SER A 142 8.65 22.31 -15.02
N THR A 143 7.82 23.35 -15.00
CA THR A 143 7.36 24.02 -13.77
C THR A 143 6.19 23.31 -13.09
N ALA A 144 5.85 22.11 -13.51
CA ALA A 144 4.71 21.38 -12.98
C ALA A 144 5.01 20.69 -11.65
N GLY A 145 5.33 21.44 -10.60
CA GLY A 145 5.53 20.94 -9.25
C GLY A 145 4.35 20.11 -8.71
N SER A 146 3.18 20.27 -9.31
CA SER A 146 2.00 19.44 -9.00
C SER A 146 2.15 17.99 -9.46
N ILE A 147 2.76 17.73 -10.62
CA ILE A 147 3.01 16.37 -11.13
C ILE A 147 4.14 15.70 -10.34
N TYR A 148 5.18 16.46 -9.99
CA TYR A 148 6.22 15.99 -9.08
C TYR A 148 5.63 15.56 -7.73
N SER A 149 4.73 16.37 -7.16
CA SER A 149 4.03 16.04 -5.90
C SER A 149 3.21 14.77 -6.02
N PHE A 150 2.56 14.52 -7.16
CA PHE A 150 1.87 13.26 -7.44
C PHE A 150 2.83 12.06 -7.46
N GLY A 151 3.95 12.15 -8.17
CA GLY A 151 4.98 11.11 -8.18
C GLY A 151 5.55 10.83 -6.78
N PHE A 152 5.81 11.89 -6.00
CA PHE A 152 6.30 11.76 -4.64
C PHE A 152 5.30 11.06 -3.71
N THR A 153 4.03 11.44 -3.75
CA THR A 153 2.99 10.80 -2.94
C THR A 153 2.75 9.35 -3.34
N LEU A 154 2.82 9.03 -4.63
CA LEU A 154 2.75 7.64 -5.11
C LEU A 154 3.93 6.81 -4.59
N LEU A 155 5.15 7.30 -4.75
CA LEU A 155 6.34 6.59 -4.28
C LEU A 155 6.27 6.32 -2.77
N THR A 156 5.94 7.36 -1.99
CA THR A 156 5.78 7.26 -0.55
C THR A 156 4.70 6.24 -0.17
N SER A 157 3.54 6.30 -0.83
CA SER A 157 2.44 5.38 -0.57
C SER A 157 2.80 3.93 -0.87
N VAL A 158 3.52 3.66 -1.96
CA VAL A 158 3.97 2.30 -2.31
C VAL A 158 4.97 1.77 -1.29
N LEU A 159 5.95 2.58 -0.88
CA LEU A 159 6.92 2.16 0.14
C LEU A 159 6.23 1.85 1.47
N LEU A 160 5.28 2.69 1.89
CA LEU A 160 4.51 2.46 3.10
C LEU A 160 3.55 1.27 2.96
N ASN A 161 3.06 0.97 1.75
CA ASN A 161 2.27 -0.22 1.49
C ASN A 161 3.08 -1.51 1.77
N PHE A 162 4.35 -1.58 1.39
CA PHE A 162 5.20 -2.72 1.77
C PHE A 162 5.33 -2.85 3.29
N VAL A 163 5.51 -1.73 4.00
CA VAL A 163 5.68 -1.75 5.46
C VAL A 163 4.37 -2.15 6.16
N PHE A 164 3.27 -1.49 5.84
CA PHE A 164 1.99 -1.70 6.51
C PHE A 164 1.17 -2.82 5.86
N GLY A 165 1.00 -2.80 4.54
CA GLY A 165 0.15 -3.76 3.83
C GLY A 165 0.72 -5.17 3.81
N VAL A 166 2.05 -5.32 3.73
CA VAL A 166 2.68 -6.65 3.67
C VAL A 166 3.27 -7.03 5.02
N PHE A 167 4.21 -6.24 5.54
CA PHE A 167 5.00 -6.64 6.71
C PHE A 167 4.20 -6.56 8.01
N ALA A 168 3.54 -5.43 8.30
CA ALA A 168 2.74 -5.28 9.52
C ALA A 168 1.54 -6.24 9.53
N THR A 169 0.82 -6.34 8.41
CA THR A 169 -0.30 -7.28 8.28
C THR A 169 0.14 -8.72 8.52
N ARG A 170 1.29 -9.13 7.99
CA ARG A 170 1.85 -10.47 8.21
C ARG A 170 2.13 -10.75 9.68
N ILE A 171 2.74 -9.79 10.39
CA ILE A 171 3.03 -9.93 11.82
C ILE A 171 1.73 -10.02 12.62
N MET A 172 0.76 -9.14 12.31
CA MET A 172 -0.52 -9.09 13.02
C MET A 172 -1.34 -10.35 12.82
N ILE A 173 -1.44 -10.88 11.59
CA ILE A 173 -2.17 -12.13 11.30
C ILE A 173 -1.50 -13.32 12.00
N ARG A 174 -0.16 -13.41 11.97
CA ARG A 174 0.57 -14.46 12.70
C ARG A 174 0.43 -14.33 14.21
N GLY A 175 0.42 -13.10 14.73
CA GLY A 175 0.17 -12.85 16.15
C GLY A 175 -1.25 -13.27 16.55
N ALA A 176 -2.25 -12.92 15.76
CA ALA A 176 -3.64 -13.28 15.98
C ALA A 176 -3.85 -14.81 15.94
N SER A 177 -3.22 -15.52 15.01
CA SER A 177 -3.35 -16.98 14.89
C SER A 177 -2.80 -17.75 16.12
N ARG A 178 -1.90 -17.14 16.90
CA ARG A 178 -1.39 -17.73 18.15
C ARG A 178 -2.36 -17.61 19.32
N CYS A 179 -3.30 -16.66 19.27
CA CYS A 179 -4.31 -16.51 20.32
C CYS A 179 -5.40 -17.57 20.17
N LYS A 180 -5.71 -18.32 21.23
CA LYS A 180 -6.72 -19.41 21.22
C LYS A 180 -8.09 -18.95 20.72
N VAL A 181 -8.48 -17.70 21.01
CA VAL A 181 -9.77 -17.10 20.60
C VAL A 181 -9.87 -16.93 19.08
N PHE A 182 -8.76 -16.62 18.42
CA PHE A 182 -8.70 -16.34 16.98
C PHE A 182 -8.20 -17.52 16.13
N ARG A 183 -7.97 -18.68 16.74
CA ARG A 183 -7.45 -19.89 16.05
C ARG A 183 -8.51 -20.70 15.31
N ASN A 184 -9.72 -20.15 15.14
CA ASN A 184 -10.80 -20.82 14.40
C ASN A 184 -10.65 -20.56 12.88
N PRO A 185 -10.48 -21.60 12.04
CA PRO A 185 -10.34 -21.45 10.58
C PRO A 185 -11.51 -20.72 9.92
N VAL A 186 -12.72 -20.83 10.50
CA VAL A 186 -13.92 -20.15 10.00
C VAL A 186 -13.77 -18.61 10.01
N LEU A 187 -13.00 -18.07 10.94
CA LEU A 187 -12.72 -16.63 11.01
C LEU A 187 -11.82 -16.14 9.85
N TYR A 188 -11.09 -17.06 9.23
CA TYR A 188 -10.22 -16.79 8.08
C TYR A 188 -10.86 -17.17 6.73
N GLY A 189 -12.15 -17.56 6.75
CA GLY A 189 -12.89 -17.92 5.54
C GLY A 189 -12.80 -19.39 5.16
N GLY A 190 -12.28 -20.24 6.01
CA GLY A 190 -12.34 -21.72 5.85
C GLY A 190 -13.77 -22.23 6.01
N SER A 191 -14.13 -23.25 5.23
CA SER A 191 -15.34 -24.05 5.48
C SER A 191 -15.15 -24.87 6.77
N LYS A 192 -16.28 -25.18 7.44
CA LYS A 192 -16.28 -26.10 8.58
C LYS A 192 -15.76 -27.47 8.21
#